data_c73969d2e711cbf8102b7fcc67591524
#
_entry.id   c73969d2e711cbf8102b7fcc67591524
#
_cell.length_a   1.000
_cell.length_b   1.000
_cell.length_c   1.000
_cell.angle_alpha   90.00
_cell.angle_beta   90.00
_cell.angle_gamma   90.00
#
_symmetry.space_group_name_H-M   'P 1'
#
loop_
_entity.id
_entity.type
_entity.pdbx_description
1 polymer ?
#
loop_
_entity_poly.entity_id
_entity_poly.type
_entity_poly.pdbx_seq_one_letter_code
_entity_poly.pdbx_strand_id
1 'polypeptide(L)'
;METLKLKAEIREKTGGLSSKKAIYENKLVPGVVYGGKDAPVAIQVKNNELLKIINNESVFNSLVELELADKKHNVVFKDVQKHPSKNIFIHFDLQKVSKGTKINVTVPVVLTNQDKCFGVKIEGGVINHVLKELSVIADPDNIPEFIEVDMEEIKSKEKLRLSALEKNSSYSFPKSLKNQDPVIVSVLTARGGAMLLEDEVEEGADAVEGEEATTQEGDNEKAPEENKSDNSEGKSE
;
A
#
# COMPACT_ATOMS: atom_id res chain seq x y z
N MET A 1 -18.22 7.48 -18.67
CA MET A 1 -18.02 7.08 -17.26
C MET A 1 -19.25 6.30 -16.81
N GLU A 2 -19.10 5.05 -16.45
CA GLU A 2 -20.21 4.27 -15.90
C GLU A 2 -20.47 4.75 -14.48
N THR A 3 -21.67 5.27 -14.23
CA THR A 3 -22.08 5.67 -12.88
C THR A 3 -22.39 4.42 -12.06
N LEU A 4 -21.52 4.08 -11.15
CA LEU A 4 -21.71 3.00 -10.21
C LEU A 4 -22.79 3.39 -9.20
N LYS A 5 -23.77 2.49 -8.98
CA LYS A 5 -24.89 2.73 -8.05
C LYS A 5 -24.79 1.81 -6.86
N LEU A 6 -24.88 2.37 -5.67
CA LEU A 6 -24.85 1.65 -4.40
C LEU A 6 -26.14 1.92 -3.63
N LYS A 7 -26.88 0.86 -3.26
CA LYS A 7 -28.05 0.97 -2.39
C LYS A 7 -27.66 0.77 -0.94
N ALA A 8 -28.02 1.72 -0.09
CA ALA A 8 -27.73 1.64 1.33
C ALA A 8 -28.97 1.92 2.18
N GLU A 9 -29.01 1.28 3.34
CA GLU A 9 -30.01 1.46 4.35
C GLU A 9 -29.45 2.25 5.54
N ILE A 10 -30.27 3.10 6.15
CA ILE A 10 -29.86 3.84 7.36
C ILE A 10 -29.85 2.88 8.54
N ARG A 11 -28.83 2.99 9.36
CA ARG A 11 -28.62 2.18 10.56
C ARG A 11 -28.96 2.99 11.81
N GLU A 12 -29.93 2.54 12.57
CA GLU A 12 -30.29 3.18 13.86
C GLU A 12 -29.42 2.67 15.01
N LYS A 13 -29.13 1.35 15.02
CA LYS A 13 -28.34 0.71 16.09
C LYS A 13 -26.87 0.70 15.76
N THR A 14 -26.08 1.52 16.43
CA THR A 14 -24.63 1.59 16.34
C THR A 14 -23.97 0.82 17.48
N GLY A 15 -22.66 0.50 17.33
CA GLY A 15 -21.87 -0.18 18.35
C GLY A 15 -21.32 -1.54 17.89
N GLY A 16 -20.30 -2.04 18.60
CA GLY A 16 -19.50 -3.18 18.20
C GLY A 16 -20.28 -4.50 18.09
N LEU A 17 -21.16 -4.79 19.04
CA LEU A 17 -22.01 -5.99 19.03
C LEU A 17 -22.99 -5.96 17.85
N SER A 18 -23.65 -4.82 17.62
CA SER A 18 -24.59 -4.65 16.51
C SER A 18 -23.88 -4.77 15.15
N SER A 19 -22.65 -4.24 15.04
CA SER A 19 -21.85 -4.36 13.81
C SER A 19 -21.45 -5.81 13.54
N LYS A 20 -20.98 -6.55 14.56
CA LYS A 20 -20.65 -7.98 14.41
C LYS A 20 -21.86 -8.80 13.98
N LYS A 21 -23.03 -8.56 14.60
CA LYS A 21 -24.27 -9.22 14.24
C LYS A 21 -24.68 -8.94 12.79
N ALA A 22 -24.60 -7.68 12.35
CA ALA A 22 -24.89 -7.30 10.98
C ALA A 22 -23.99 -8.03 9.97
N ILE A 23 -22.68 -8.10 10.24
CA ILE A 23 -21.71 -8.74 9.34
C ILE A 23 -21.91 -10.26 9.25
N TYR A 24 -21.99 -10.93 10.39
CA TYR A 24 -21.95 -12.39 10.43
C TYR A 24 -23.32 -13.07 10.25
N GLU A 25 -24.38 -12.49 10.81
CA GLU A 25 -25.73 -13.04 10.70
C GLU A 25 -26.45 -12.54 9.46
N ASN A 26 -26.44 -11.22 9.21
CA ASN A 26 -27.25 -10.59 8.15
C ASN A 26 -26.46 -10.38 6.85
N LYS A 27 -25.14 -10.61 6.83
CA LYS A 27 -24.27 -10.34 5.67
C LYS A 27 -24.35 -8.87 5.19
N LEU A 28 -24.59 -7.96 6.13
CA LEU A 28 -24.66 -6.52 5.92
C LEU A 28 -23.37 -5.88 6.42
N VAL A 29 -22.73 -5.10 5.58
CA VAL A 29 -21.50 -4.38 5.93
C VAL A 29 -21.88 -3.01 6.49
N PRO A 30 -21.47 -2.67 7.72
CA PRO A 30 -21.67 -1.34 8.26
C PRO A 30 -20.72 -0.33 7.60
N GLY A 31 -21.18 0.88 7.41
CA GLY A 31 -20.40 1.99 6.90
C GLY A 31 -20.85 3.32 7.44
N VAL A 32 -20.10 4.36 7.12
CA VAL A 32 -20.40 5.75 7.49
C VAL A 32 -20.31 6.63 6.25
N VAL A 33 -21.30 7.52 6.11
CA VAL A 33 -21.29 8.58 5.10
C VAL A 33 -21.10 9.91 5.80
N TYR A 34 -20.05 10.62 5.46
CA TYR A 34 -19.73 11.93 6.01
C TYR A 34 -19.34 12.92 4.92
N GLY A 35 -19.17 14.17 5.29
CA GLY A 35 -18.81 15.26 4.39
C GLY A 35 -19.98 16.17 4.04
N GLY A 36 -19.67 17.37 3.56
CA GLY A 36 -20.65 18.43 3.37
C GLY A 36 -21.02 19.13 4.66
N LYS A 37 -22.23 19.69 4.70
CA LYS A 37 -22.76 20.43 5.88
C LYS A 37 -23.56 19.52 6.82
N ASP A 38 -23.87 18.30 6.40
CA ASP A 38 -24.72 17.36 7.13
C ASP A 38 -23.93 16.57 8.18
N ALA A 39 -24.61 16.13 9.22
CA ALA A 39 -24.03 15.21 10.20
C ALA A 39 -23.70 13.84 9.55
N PRO A 40 -22.66 13.14 10.07
CA PRO A 40 -22.37 11.78 9.62
C PRO A 40 -23.56 10.85 9.82
N VAL A 41 -23.83 10.02 8.81
CA VAL A 41 -24.95 9.05 8.83
C VAL A 41 -24.38 7.64 8.82
N ALA A 42 -24.80 6.81 9.79
CA ALA A 42 -24.47 5.40 9.80
C ALA A 42 -25.35 4.65 8.81
N ILE A 43 -24.73 3.87 7.92
CA ILE A 43 -25.39 3.11 6.89
C ILE A 43 -25.00 1.64 6.92
N GLN A 44 -25.72 0.81 6.19
CA GLN A 44 -25.41 -0.58 5.95
C GLN A 44 -25.70 -0.97 4.50
N VAL A 45 -24.86 -1.84 3.95
CA VAL A 45 -24.95 -2.32 2.57
C VAL A 45 -24.78 -3.84 2.56
N LYS A 46 -25.39 -4.52 1.61
CA LYS A 46 -25.18 -5.96 1.42
C LYS A 46 -23.78 -6.26 0.95
N ASN A 47 -23.10 -7.21 1.59
CA ASN A 47 -21.72 -7.58 1.25
C ASN A 47 -21.56 -7.95 -0.23
N ASN A 48 -22.54 -8.61 -0.84
CA ASN A 48 -22.48 -9.01 -2.24
C ASN A 48 -22.53 -7.82 -3.22
N GLU A 49 -23.25 -6.75 -2.88
CA GLU A 49 -23.31 -5.53 -3.70
C GLU A 49 -21.99 -4.77 -3.58
N LEU A 50 -21.46 -4.67 -2.36
CA LEU A 50 -20.18 -4.03 -2.10
C LEU A 50 -19.02 -4.78 -2.80
N LEU A 51 -19.01 -6.12 -2.77
CA LEU A 51 -18.03 -6.93 -3.49
C LEU A 51 -18.01 -6.67 -4.99
N LYS A 52 -19.20 -6.56 -5.63
CA LYS A 52 -19.28 -6.28 -7.07
C LYS A 52 -18.69 -4.93 -7.44
N ILE A 53 -18.88 -3.95 -6.58
CA ILE A 53 -18.40 -2.59 -6.81
C ILE A 53 -16.88 -2.52 -6.56
N ILE A 54 -16.40 -3.04 -5.45
CA ILE A 54 -14.98 -2.94 -5.05
C ILE A 54 -14.05 -3.82 -5.92
N ASN A 55 -14.56 -4.85 -6.58
CA ASN A 55 -13.76 -5.62 -7.54
C ASN A 55 -13.26 -4.77 -8.73
N ASN A 56 -13.86 -3.62 -8.98
CA ASN A 56 -13.34 -2.64 -9.93
C ASN A 56 -12.38 -1.71 -9.19
N GLU A 57 -11.10 -1.80 -9.48
CA GLU A 57 -10.04 -0.98 -8.84
C GLU A 57 -10.27 0.53 -8.99
N SER A 58 -10.93 0.93 -10.08
CA SER A 58 -11.27 2.34 -10.35
C SER A 58 -12.32 2.95 -9.38
N VAL A 59 -12.94 2.16 -8.51
CA VAL A 59 -14.02 2.63 -7.62
C VAL A 59 -13.54 3.66 -6.61
N PHE A 60 -12.30 3.51 -6.13
CA PHE A 60 -11.71 4.46 -5.18
C PHE A 60 -11.46 5.84 -5.79
N ASN A 61 -11.41 5.92 -7.12
CA ASN A 61 -11.14 7.12 -7.90
C ASN A 61 -12.34 7.60 -8.71
N SER A 62 -13.51 6.99 -8.52
CA SER A 62 -14.71 7.31 -9.27
C SER A 62 -15.82 7.81 -8.36
N LEU A 63 -16.73 8.58 -8.94
CA LEU A 63 -17.97 9.00 -8.28
C LEU A 63 -18.98 7.85 -8.28
N VAL A 64 -19.51 7.55 -7.10
CA VAL A 64 -20.55 6.54 -6.90
C VAL A 64 -21.85 7.23 -6.50
N GLU A 65 -22.96 6.87 -7.15
CA GLU A 65 -24.30 7.27 -6.76
C GLU A 65 -24.77 6.42 -5.57
N LEU A 66 -24.87 7.02 -4.40
CA LEU A 66 -25.44 6.38 -3.21
C LEU A 66 -26.94 6.66 -3.15
N GLU A 67 -27.75 5.60 -3.21
CA GLU A 67 -29.20 5.66 -2.97
C GLU A 67 -29.49 5.42 -1.48
N LEU A 68 -29.98 6.44 -0.79
CA LEU A 68 -30.22 6.44 0.64
C LEU A 68 -31.63 7.00 0.91
N ALA A 69 -32.57 6.14 1.32
CA ALA A 69 -33.96 6.55 1.65
C ALA A 69 -34.55 7.53 0.61
N ASP A 70 -34.58 7.13 -0.66
CA ASP A 70 -35.11 7.88 -1.81
C ASP A 70 -34.32 9.14 -2.22
N LYS A 71 -33.19 9.41 -1.60
CA LYS A 71 -32.28 10.49 -1.98
C LYS A 71 -31.01 9.93 -2.61
N LYS A 72 -30.60 10.55 -3.70
CA LYS A 72 -29.37 10.23 -4.38
C LYS A 72 -28.28 11.20 -3.95
N HIS A 73 -27.14 10.66 -3.54
CA HIS A 73 -25.96 11.42 -3.14
C HIS A 73 -24.75 10.96 -3.94
N ASN A 74 -23.95 11.88 -4.43
CA ASN A 74 -22.66 11.56 -5.02
C ASN A 74 -21.64 11.40 -3.90
N VAL A 75 -20.98 10.25 -3.88
CA VAL A 75 -20.01 9.88 -2.86
C VAL A 75 -18.75 9.29 -3.52
N VAL A 76 -17.64 9.35 -2.78
CA VAL A 76 -16.39 8.67 -3.13
C VAL A 76 -16.02 7.73 -2.00
N PHE A 77 -15.51 6.56 -2.33
CA PHE A 77 -14.95 5.65 -1.33
C PHE A 77 -13.65 6.24 -0.76
N LYS A 78 -13.60 6.35 0.56
CA LYS A 78 -12.42 6.86 1.26
C LYS A 78 -11.56 5.74 1.81
N ASP A 79 -12.20 4.77 2.44
CA ASP A 79 -11.54 3.60 3.00
C ASP A 79 -12.46 2.39 3.00
N VAL A 80 -11.88 1.20 2.88
CA VAL A 80 -12.60 -0.07 2.94
C VAL A 80 -11.79 -1.09 3.71
N GLN A 81 -12.34 -1.57 4.81
CA GLN A 81 -11.73 -2.57 5.65
C GLN A 81 -12.21 -3.97 5.27
N LYS A 82 -11.30 -4.79 4.79
CA LYS A 82 -11.54 -6.19 4.43
C LYS A 82 -11.05 -7.12 5.54
N HIS A 83 -11.78 -8.20 5.79
CA HIS A 83 -11.33 -9.24 6.73
C HIS A 83 -10.11 -9.98 6.15
N PRO A 84 -9.01 -10.17 6.93
CA PRO A 84 -7.76 -10.72 6.38
C PRO A 84 -7.89 -12.17 5.87
N SER A 85 -8.80 -12.96 6.46
CA SER A 85 -8.93 -14.39 6.14
C SER A 85 -10.23 -14.74 5.40
N LYS A 86 -11.28 -13.95 5.56
CA LYS A 86 -12.59 -14.20 4.96
C LYS A 86 -12.88 -13.16 3.88
N ASN A 87 -13.57 -13.56 2.81
CA ASN A 87 -13.96 -12.61 1.76
C ASN A 87 -15.21 -11.81 2.14
N ILE A 88 -15.11 -11.09 3.27
CA ILE A 88 -16.13 -10.19 3.79
C ILE A 88 -15.51 -8.84 4.14
N PHE A 89 -16.29 -7.78 3.94
CA PHE A 89 -15.91 -6.45 4.39
C PHE A 89 -16.36 -6.22 5.82
N ILE A 90 -15.57 -5.48 6.57
CA ILE A 90 -15.81 -5.15 7.98
C ILE A 90 -16.43 -3.77 8.11
N HIS A 91 -15.90 -2.82 7.36
CA HIS A 91 -16.34 -1.42 7.37
C HIS A 91 -16.04 -0.74 6.05
N PHE A 92 -16.76 0.30 5.73
CA PHE A 92 -16.47 1.17 4.60
C PHE A 92 -16.84 2.62 4.93
N ASP A 93 -16.04 3.53 4.40
CA ASP A 93 -16.16 4.96 4.59
C ASP A 93 -16.45 5.64 3.27
N LEU A 94 -17.53 6.42 3.24
CA LEU A 94 -17.95 7.20 2.09
C LEU A 94 -17.92 8.69 2.41
N GLN A 95 -17.28 9.44 1.53
CA GLN A 95 -17.28 10.90 1.61
C GLN A 95 -18.27 11.49 0.60
N LYS A 96 -19.24 12.28 1.09
CA LYS A 96 -20.15 13.05 0.21
C LYS A 96 -19.35 14.10 -0.55
N VAL A 97 -19.63 14.21 -1.80
CA VAL A 97 -18.96 15.14 -2.71
C VAL A 97 -19.92 16.20 -3.16
N SER A 98 -19.55 17.44 -2.97
CA SER A 98 -20.26 18.62 -3.50
C SER A 98 -19.47 19.19 -4.66
N LYS A 99 -20.16 19.66 -5.70
CA LYS A 99 -19.51 20.31 -6.84
C LYS A 99 -18.69 21.53 -6.37
N GLY A 100 -17.46 21.62 -6.87
CA GLY A 100 -16.55 22.74 -6.56
C GLY A 100 -15.75 22.57 -5.26
N THR A 101 -15.87 21.44 -4.55
CA THR A 101 -15.04 21.16 -3.38
C THR A 101 -13.94 20.17 -3.76
N LYS A 102 -12.68 20.56 -3.60
CA LYS A 102 -11.55 19.66 -3.83
C LYS A 102 -11.54 18.53 -2.81
N ILE A 103 -11.35 17.33 -3.30
CA ILE A 103 -11.29 16.14 -2.47
C ILE A 103 -9.91 15.51 -2.52
N ASN A 104 -9.51 14.87 -1.43
CA ASN A 104 -8.30 14.09 -1.37
C ASN A 104 -8.67 12.63 -1.66
N VAL A 105 -8.14 12.09 -2.76
CA VAL A 105 -8.42 10.73 -3.24
C VAL A 105 -7.10 9.97 -3.37
N THR A 106 -7.14 8.68 -3.13
CA THR A 106 -5.99 7.80 -3.33
C THR A 106 -6.06 7.20 -4.73
N VAL A 107 -5.03 7.43 -5.54
CA VAL A 107 -4.96 7.01 -6.95
C VAL A 107 -3.83 6.00 -7.12
N PRO A 108 -4.07 4.87 -7.79
CA PRO A 108 -3.03 3.89 -8.07
C PRO A 108 -2.02 4.43 -9.09
N VAL A 109 -0.76 4.03 -8.91
CA VAL A 109 0.34 4.35 -9.82
C VAL A 109 0.57 3.15 -10.71
N VAL A 110 0.53 3.35 -12.01
CA VAL A 110 0.78 2.32 -13.02
C VAL A 110 2.11 2.59 -13.71
N LEU A 111 2.99 1.60 -13.70
CA LEU A 111 4.29 1.70 -14.36
C LEU A 111 4.16 1.24 -15.81
N THR A 112 4.49 2.13 -16.75
CA THR A 112 4.54 1.83 -18.19
C THR A 112 5.97 1.54 -18.63
N ASN A 113 6.11 0.82 -19.76
CA ASN A 113 7.41 0.49 -20.35
C ASN A 113 8.42 -0.24 -19.45
N GLN A 114 7.95 -1.06 -18.49
CA GLN A 114 8.82 -1.79 -17.55
C GLN A 114 9.86 -2.67 -18.29
N ASP A 115 9.42 -3.36 -19.35
CA ASP A 115 10.30 -4.25 -20.15
C ASP A 115 11.36 -3.50 -20.98
N LYS A 116 11.12 -2.20 -21.23
CA LYS A 116 12.05 -1.35 -21.99
C LYS A 116 12.99 -0.55 -21.08
N CYS A 117 12.78 -0.60 -19.77
CA CYS A 117 13.58 0.11 -18.79
C CYS A 117 15.07 -0.20 -18.97
N PHE A 118 15.88 0.85 -19.15
CA PHE A 118 17.31 0.74 -19.37
C PHE A 118 18.00 -0.01 -18.22
N GLY A 119 17.66 0.34 -16.97
CA GLY A 119 18.21 -0.27 -15.77
C GLY A 119 17.87 -1.76 -15.62
N VAL A 120 16.73 -2.23 -16.16
CA VAL A 120 16.35 -3.64 -16.11
C VAL A 120 16.99 -4.40 -17.27
N LYS A 121 16.86 -3.89 -18.49
CA LYS A 121 17.24 -4.61 -19.70
C LYS A 121 18.76 -4.70 -19.90
N ILE A 122 19.48 -3.64 -19.61
CA ILE A 122 20.93 -3.53 -19.84
C ILE A 122 21.73 -3.85 -18.59
N GLU A 123 21.30 -3.33 -17.44
CA GLU A 123 22.03 -3.44 -16.19
C GLU A 123 21.53 -4.59 -15.30
N GLY A 124 20.51 -5.35 -15.73
CA GLY A 124 19.97 -6.48 -14.97
C GLY A 124 19.35 -6.09 -13.63
N GLY A 125 18.88 -4.85 -13.49
CA GLY A 125 18.25 -4.34 -12.28
C GLY A 125 16.85 -4.90 -12.06
N VAL A 126 16.36 -4.78 -10.84
CA VAL A 126 15.00 -5.13 -10.44
C VAL A 126 14.23 -3.86 -10.08
N ILE A 127 13.03 -3.71 -10.65
CA ILE A 127 12.14 -2.60 -10.34
C ILE A 127 11.55 -2.83 -8.94
N ASN A 128 11.76 -1.90 -8.05
CA ASN A 128 11.13 -1.85 -6.74
C ASN A 128 10.09 -0.73 -6.71
N HIS A 129 8.80 -1.10 -6.78
CA HIS A 129 7.68 -0.18 -6.67
C HIS A 129 7.37 0.06 -5.19
N VAL A 130 7.86 1.18 -4.66
CA VAL A 130 7.77 1.52 -3.23
C VAL A 130 6.37 2.02 -2.87
N LEU A 131 5.84 2.95 -3.66
CA LEU A 131 4.51 3.53 -3.47
C LEU A 131 3.59 3.16 -4.63
N LYS A 132 2.70 2.21 -4.38
CA LYS A 132 1.71 1.77 -5.37
C LYS A 132 0.53 2.72 -5.51
N GLU A 133 0.29 3.54 -4.50
CA GLU A 133 -0.83 4.46 -4.41
C GLU A 133 -0.35 5.82 -3.96
N LEU A 134 -0.91 6.89 -4.52
CA LEU A 134 -0.61 8.26 -4.16
C LEU A 134 -1.88 9.02 -3.80
N SER A 135 -1.84 9.76 -2.70
CA SER A 135 -2.92 10.68 -2.35
C SER A 135 -2.82 11.94 -3.18
N VAL A 136 -3.88 12.26 -3.90
CA VAL A 136 -3.98 13.46 -4.75
C VAL A 136 -5.19 14.30 -4.36
N ILE A 137 -5.07 15.60 -4.54
CA ILE A 137 -6.18 16.55 -4.40
C ILE A 137 -6.67 16.87 -5.80
N ALA A 138 -7.88 16.47 -6.12
CA ALA A 138 -8.51 16.68 -7.41
C ALA A 138 -9.92 17.24 -7.27
N ASP A 139 -10.42 17.82 -8.35
CA ASP A 139 -11.81 18.18 -8.46
C ASP A 139 -12.65 16.93 -8.76
N PRO A 140 -13.88 16.82 -8.22
CA PRO A 140 -14.70 15.61 -8.34
C PRO A 140 -14.98 15.18 -9.78
N ASP A 141 -15.06 16.13 -10.68
CA ASP A 141 -15.36 15.87 -12.09
C ASP A 141 -14.12 15.45 -12.89
N ASN A 142 -12.89 15.64 -12.33
CA ASN A 142 -11.62 15.37 -12.99
C ASN A 142 -10.67 14.52 -12.13
N ILE A 143 -11.18 13.46 -11.56
CA ILE A 143 -10.36 12.49 -10.80
C ILE A 143 -9.64 11.58 -11.81
N PRO A 144 -8.29 11.47 -11.78
CA PRO A 144 -7.58 10.53 -12.63
C PRO A 144 -7.82 9.08 -12.17
N GLU A 145 -8.05 8.18 -13.11
CA GLU A 145 -8.22 6.75 -12.79
C GLU A 145 -6.90 6.12 -12.35
N PHE A 146 -5.79 6.54 -12.93
CA PHE A 146 -4.44 6.09 -12.57
C PHE A 146 -3.41 7.19 -12.89
N ILE A 147 -2.24 7.07 -12.32
CA ILE A 147 -1.08 7.92 -12.60
C ILE A 147 -0.06 7.07 -13.34
N GLU A 148 0.19 7.40 -14.60
CA GLU A 148 1.19 6.71 -15.40
C GLU A 148 2.59 7.22 -15.08
N VAL A 149 3.51 6.29 -14.90
CA VAL A 149 4.93 6.54 -14.70
C VAL A 149 5.73 5.81 -15.75
N ASP A 150 6.41 6.54 -16.62
CA ASP A 150 7.26 5.96 -17.65
C ASP A 150 8.61 5.55 -17.05
N MET A 151 8.98 4.29 -17.33
CA MET A 151 10.21 3.65 -16.82
C MET A 151 11.33 3.58 -17.86
N GLU A 152 11.12 4.03 -19.10
CA GLU A 152 12.03 3.78 -20.23
C GLU A 152 13.44 4.32 -20.01
N GLU A 153 13.56 5.54 -19.47
CA GLU A 153 14.84 6.24 -19.31
C GLU A 153 15.53 6.00 -17.96
N ILE A 154 14.90 5.25 -17.04
CA ILE A 154 15.42 5.09 -15.68
C ILE A 154 16.58 4.08 -15.65
N LYS A 155 17.70 4.52 -15.08
CA LYS A 155 18.91 3.72 -14.90
C LYS A 155 18.91 2.96 -13.58
N SER A 156 19.81 1.99 -13.47
CA SER A 156 20.05 1.29 -12.22
C SER A 156 20.54 2.25 -11.12
N LYS A 157 20.13 2.00 -9.88
CA LYS A 157 20.35 2.85 -8.69
C LYS A 157 19.61 4.19 -8.74
N GLU A 158 18.87 4.50 -9.79
CA GLU A 158 18.08 5.73 -9.89
C GLU A 158 16.75 5.58 -9.14
N LYS A 159 16.28 6.68 -8.56
CA LYS A 159 15.06 6.76 -7.78
C LYS A 159 14.14 7.80 -8.38
N LEU A 160 12.97 7.39 -8.81
CA LEU A 160 11.94 8.33 -9.25
C LEU A 160 11.20 8.85 -8.02
N ARG A 161 11.18 10.17 -7.85
CA ARG A 161 10.52 10.87 -6.75
C ARG A 161 9.22 11.53 -7.20
N LEU A 162 8.41 11.94 -6.22
CA LEU A 162 7.15 12.62 -6.45
C LEU A 162 7.31 13.90 -7.28
N SER A 163 8.40 14.64 -7.07
CA SER A 163 8.71 15.88 -7.81
C SER A 163 8.77 15.71 -9.33
N ALA A 164 9.12 14.51 -9.82
CA ALA A 164 9.14 14.20 -11.24
C ALA A 164 7.73 14.12 -11.87
N LEU A 165 6.69 13.84 -11.07
CA LEU A 165 5.30 13.71 -11.51
C LEU A 165 4.50 15.04 -11.44
N GLU A 166 5.05 16.09 -10.88
CA GLU A 166 4.32 17.37 -10.67
C GLU A 166 3.94 18.11 -11.97
N LYS A 167 4.30 17.59 -13.13
CA LYS A 167 4.05 18.24 -14.43
C LYS A 167 2.59 18.17 -14.93
N ASN A 168 1.73 17.43 -14.26
CA ASN A 168 0.32 17.28 -14.67
C ASN A 168 -0.57 18.33 -14.01
N SER A 169 -1.32 19.09 -14.82
CA SER A 169 -2.18 20.19 -14.38
C SER A 169 -3.55 19.76 -13.82
N SER A 170 -3.93 18.49 -13.96
CA SER A 170 -5.27 18.01 -13.60
C SER A 170 -5.47 17.74 -12.12
N TYR A 171 -4.40 17.53 -11.38
CA TYR A 171 -4.43 17.23 -9.94
C TYR A 171 -3.25 17.86 -9.21
N SER A 172 -3.36 17.98 -7.91
CA SER A 172 -2.28 18.51 -7.06
C SER A 172 -2.00 17.57 -5.91
N PHE A 173 -0.74 17.50 -5.49
CA PHE A 173 -0.37 16.69 -4.33
C PHE A 173 -0.56 17.46 -3.02
N PRO A 174 -0.95 16.80 -1.92
CA PRO A 174 -1.02 17.41 -0.59
C PRO A 174 0.34 17.97 -0.17
N LYS A 175 0.34 19.09 0.53
CA LYS A 175 1.57 19.75 1.01
C LYS A 175 2.46 18.81 1.83
N SER A 176 1.87 17.88 2.59
CA SER A 176 2.60 16.91 3.39
C SER A 176 3.47 15.98 2.53
N LEU A 177 2.92 15.49 1.40
CA LEU A 177 3.66 14.64 0.46
C LEU A 177 4.72 15.43 -0.32
N LYS A 178 4.42 16.65 -0.71
CA LYS A 178 5.39 17.53 -1.39
C LYS A 178 6.62 17.83 -0.53
N ASN A 179 6.42 18.06 0.75
CA ASN A 179 7.52 18.35 1.67
C ASN A 179 8.42 17.14 1.93
N GLN A 180 7.87 15.93 1.86
CA GLN A 180 8.60 14.67 2.09
C GLN A 180 9.29 14.15 0.84
N ASP A 181 8.79 14.54 -0.35
CA ASP A 181 9.24 14.07 -1.66
C ASP A 181 9.58 12.57 -1.69
N PRO A 182 8.58 11.70 -1.43
CA PRO A 182 8.82 10.28 -1.30
C PRO A 182 9.26 9.65 -2.63
N VAL A 183 10.05 8.59 -2.53
CA VAL A 183 10.43 7.77 -3.69
C VAL A 183 9.24 6.90 -4.08
N ILE A 184 8.85 6.96 -5.35
CA ILE A 184 7.75 6.17 -5.91
C ILE A 184 8.27 4.84 -6.42
N VAL A 185 9.31 4.90 -7.24
CA VAL A 185 9.94 3.73 -7.85
C VAL A 185 11.46 3.86 -7.73
N SER A 186 12.13 2.74 -7.52
CA SER A 186 13.58 2.65 -7.60
C SER A 186 13.99 1.40 -8.39
N VAL A 187 15.04 1.50 -9.16
CA VAL A 187 15.64 0.35 -9.82
C VAL A 187 16.86 -0.07 -9.01
N LEU A 188 16.83 -1.30 -8.49
CA LEU A 188 17.90 -1.87 -7.68
C LEU A 188 18.69 -2.86 -8.50
N THR A 189 20.03 -2.88 -8.35
CA THR A 189 20.85 -3.95 -8.91
C THR A 189 20.55 -5.25 -8.18
N ALA A 190 20.38 -6.35 -8.93
CA ALA A 190 20.21 -7.67 -8.35
C ALA A 190 21.48 -8.00 -7.51
N ARG A 191 21.30 -8.26 -6.22
CA ARG A 191 22.37 -8.75 -5.36
C ARG A 191 22.71 -10.18 -5.77
N GLY A 192 23.61 -10.33 -6.73
CA GLY A 192 24.03 -11.65 -7.21
C GLY A 192 25.15 -11.56 -8.24
N GLY A 193 26.35 -11.40 -7.80
CA GLY A 193 27.53 -11.91 -8.48
C GLY A 193 28.46 -10.99 -9.25
N ALA A 194 28.25 -9.67 -9.30
CA ALA A 194 29.19 -8.82 -10.05
C ALA A 194 29.63 -7.52 -9.37
N MET A 195 29.39 -7.34 -8.09
CA MET A 195 29.69 -6.08 -7.41
C MET A 195 30.50 -6.24 -6.11
N LEU A 196 31.46 -7.16 -6.15
CA LEU A 196 32.50 -7.26 -5.13
C LEU A 196 33.89 -6.84 -5.67
N LEU A 197 33.97 -6.21 -6.86
CA LEU A 197 35.28 -5.92 -7.45
C LEU A 197 35.55 -4.46 -7.85
N GLU A 198 34.65 -3.49 -7.60
CA GLU A 198 34.90 -2.12 -8.05
C GLU A 198 34.80 -0.98 -7.02
N ASP A 199 34.47 -1.25 -5.75
CA ASP A 199 34.42 -0.20 -4.72
C ASP A 199 35.49 -0.35 -3.61
N GLU A 200 36.56 -1.12 -3.81
CA GLU A 200 37.70 -1.21 -2.89
C GLU A 200 39.07 -0.88 -3.51
N VAL A 201 39.11 0.02 -4.48
CA VAL A 201 40.37 0.54 -5.00
C VAL A 201 40.32 2.07 -5.10
N GLU A 202 40.09 2.76 -4.00
CA GLU A 202 40.55 4.13 -3.78
C GLU A 202 40.34 4.53 -2.33
N GLU A 203 41.24 4.09 -1.46
CA GLU A 203 41.81 4.83 -0.35
C GLU A 203 42.74 3.90 0.44
N GLY A 204 44.03 4.16 0.34
CA GLY A 204 44.95 3.58 1.29
C GLY A 204 46.26 3.01 0.71
N ALA A 205 46.95 3.77 -0.09
CA ALA A 205 48.39 3.59 -0.25
C ALA A 205 49.07 4.43 0.82
N ASP A 206 49.45 3.82 1.94
CA ASP A 206 50.74 4.14 2.54
C ASP A 206 51.11 3.18 3.69
N ALA A 207 52.29 2.60 3.53
CA ALA A 207 53.28 2.11 4.54
C ALA A 207 52.81 1.04 5.57
N VAL A 208 53.44 -0.05 5.77
CA VAL A 208 54.83 -0.33 6.11
C VAL A 208 55.06 -1.84 6.18
N GLU A 209 56.23 -2.24 5.68
CA GLU A 209 56.95 -3.51 5.85
C GLU A 209 56.93 -4.08 7.26
N GLY A 210 57.01 -5.42 7.32
CA GLY A 210 57.63 -6.03 8.51
C GLY A 210 57.11 -7.43 8.86
N GLU A 211 57.88 -8.42 8.43
CA GLU A 211 58.38 -9.65 9.11
C GLU A 211 57.38 -10.77 9.50
N GLU A 212 57.58 -11.82 8.76
CA GLU A 212 58.00 -13.21 9.07
C GLU A 212 57.52 -13.92 10.35
N ALA A 213 57.12 -15.12 10.08
CA ALA A 213 57.48 -16.38 10.71
C ALA A 213 56.46 -17.15 11.53
N THR A 214 56.21 -18.32 10.98
CA THR A 214 56.25 -19.69 11.57
C THR A 214 55.11 -20.23 12.41
N THR A 215 54.53 -21.26 11.79
CA THR A 215 54.34 -22.67 12.23
C THR A 215 53.73 -22.99 13.60
N GLN A 216 52.68 -23.78 13.59
CA GLN A 216 52.55 -25.19 13.97
C GLN A 216 51.11 -25.49 14.47
N GLU A 217 50.47 -26.41 13.82
CA GLU A 217 49.94 -27.70 14.24
C GLU A 217 49.56 -27.89 15.72
N GLY A 218 48.40 -28.47 15.91
CA GLY A 218 47.98 -29.07 17.19
C GLY A 218 46.51 -29.50 17.21
N ASP A 219 46.26 -30.65 16.65
CA ASP A 219 45.29 -31.70 16.90
C ASP A 219 44.80 -31.80 18.37
N ASN A 220 43.50 -31.99 18.61
CA ASN A 220 42.92 -33.11 19.36
C ASN A 220 41.45 -32.90 19.73
N GLU A 221 40.61 -33.75 19.17
CA GLU A 221 39.64 -34.66 19.75
C GLU A 221 39.12 -34.42 21.20
N LYS A 222 37.82 -34.31 21.35
CA LYS A 222 36.95 -35.31 22.05
C LYS A 222 35.61 -34.75 22.44
N ALA A 223 34.56 -35.35 21.94
CA ALA A 223 33.23 -35.49 22.59
C ALA A 223 33.31 -36.67 23.56
N PRO A 224 32.28 -37.13 24.30
CA PRO A 224 30.99 -36.60 24.65
C PRO A 224 30.62 -36.76 26.14
N GLU A 225 29.38 -36.50 26.57
CA GLU A 225 28.51 -37.25 27.51
C GLU A 225 27.44 -36.33 28.13
N GLU A 226 26.23 -36.59 27.80
CA GLU A 226 25.14 -37.17 28.60
C GLU A 226 25.13 -36.79 30.10
N ASN A 227 24.03 -36.18 30.56
CA ASN A 227 23.31 -36.75 31.71
C ASN A 227 21.85 -36.27 31.83
N LYS A 228 21.00 -37.28 31.94
CA LYS A 228 19.62 -37.30 32.41
C LYS A 228 19.53 -36.96 33.90
N SER A 229 18.39 -36.44 34.29
CA SER A 229 17.54 -36.88 35.43
C SER A 229 16.56 -35.73 35.71
N ASP A 230 15.32 -35.88 35.58
CA ASP A 230 14.35 -36.74 36.25
C ASP A 230 13.69 -36.02 37.46
N ASN A 231 12.37 -36.14 37.49
CA ASN A 231 11.48 -36.12 38.64
C ASN A 231 11.10 -34.75 39.26
N SER A 232 9.90 -34.38 39.62
CA SER A 232 8.69 -35.12 40.02
C SER A 232 7.61 -34.08 40.37
N GLU A 233 6.38 -34.39 40.02
CA GLU A 233 5.17 -34.41 40.83
C GLU A 233 4.93 -33.43 41.97
N GLY A 234 3.68 -32.93 41.98
CA GLY A 234 2.99 -32.38 43.14
C GLY A 234 1.86 -31.46 42.72
N LYS A 235 0.73 -31.84 42.47
CA LYS A 235 -0.56 -32.22 43.05
C LYS A 235 -1.04 -31.30 44.20
N SER A 236 -2.32 -30.91 44.04
CA SER A 236 -3.33 -30.42 45.01
C SER A 236 -3.23 -28.93 45.40
N GLU A 237 -4.26 -28.14 45.32
CA GLU A 237 -5.70 -28.33 45.72
C GLU A 237 -6.59 -27.44 44.86
#